data_c2c91d338e8fcac771814574538c4c91
#
_entry.id   c2c91d338e8fcac771814574538c4c91
#
_cell.length_a   1.000
_cell.length_b   1.000
_cell.length_c   1.000
_cell.angle_alpha   90.00
_cell.angle_beta   90.00
_cell.angle_gamma   90.00
#
_symmetry.space_group_name_H-M   'P 1'
#
loop_
_entity.id
_entity.type
_entity.pdbx_description
1 polymer ?
#
loop_
_entity_poly.entity_id
_entity_poly.type
_entity_poly.pdbx_seq_one_letter_code
_entity_poly.pdbx_strand_id
1 'polypeptide(L)'
;MKGNFLWKKWGSILCCLGVIGGCFLHTAWRGEDAIFPMMDAVIVLDAGHGGWDPGRKGTAGVDEKELNLAVVEKLADYLEQGGAEVILTRESDDALGGKKQSDMAERKKIANESGADILVSIHQNAFPSPKAKGAQVFYHNNSGNGKVLAECVQESLRSRVDGSNQRQAKENKDYYILRTTEIPAVIVECGFLSNAEEERLLNDDTYQEKLAWAIYCGILDYFEKSSII
;
A
#
# COMPACT_ATOMS: atom_id res chain seq x y z
N MET A 1 -34.38 74.04 39.39
CA MET A 1 -35.13 73.42 40.53
C MET A 1 -34.58 72.00 40.64
N LYS A 2 -33.78 71.86 41.70
CA LYS A 2 -33.95 70.95 42.85
C LYS A 2 -34.12 69.48 42.40
N GLY A 3 -33.38 68.53 42.83
CA GLY A 3 -32.44 68.42 43.95
C GLY A 3 -32.04 66.94 44.14
N ASN A 4 -30.95 66.83 44.80
CA ASN A 4 -30.61 65.84 45.82
C ASN A 4 -30.39 64.38 45.34
N PHE A 5 -29.13 63.94 45.25
CA PHE A 5 -28.32 63.55 46.41
C PHE A 5 -28.93 62.40 47.21
N LEU A 6 -28.40 61.22 47.10
CA LEU A 6 -28.17 60.41 48.31
C LEU A 6 -27.13 59.30 48.01
N TRP A 7 -25.97 59.48 48.56
CA TRP A 7 -24.98 58.45 48.83
C TRP A 7 -25.50 57.50 49.90
N LYS A 8 -25.35 56.20 49.68
CA LYS A 8 -25.15 55.25 50.81
C LYS A 8 -24.19 54.22 50.20
N LYS A 9 -22.96 54.30 50.52
CA LYS A 9 -22.11 53.69 51.56
C LYS A 9 -22.56 52.25 51.89
N TRP A 10 -21.51 51.48 52.00
CA TRP A 10 -21.31 50.16 52.60
C TRP A 10 -21.61 48.98 51.68
N GLY A 11 -20.58 48.20 51.33
CA GLY A 11 -19.97 47.12 51.99
C GLY A 11 -18.70 46.68 51.32
N SER A 12 -17.62 46.85 52.00
CA SER A 12 -16.38 46.14 51.75
C SER A 12 -16.63 44.68 52.04
N ILE A 13 -16.93 43.92 51.00
CA ILE A 13 -16.81 42.47 51.03
C ILE A 13 -15.40 42.16 50.52
N LEU A 14 -14.49 41.95 51.45
CA LEU A 14 -13.27 41.21 51.21
C LEU A 14 -13.67 39.81 50.73
N CYS A 15 -13.82 39.65 49.42
CA CYS A 15 -13.77 38.34 48.86
C CYS A 15 -12.32 37.88 48.92
N CYS A 16 -12.03 37.05 49.93
CA CYS A 16 -10.88 36.21 49.94
C CYS A 16 -10.86 35.44 48.63
N LEU A 17 -10.12 35.95 47.68
CA LEU A 17 -9.69 35.16 46.56
C LEU A 17 -8.79 34.06 47.12
N GLY A 18 -9.44 32.98 47.57
CA GLY A 18 -8.78 31.70 47.68
C GLY A 18 -8.13 31.44 46.35
N VAL A 19 -6.83 31.58 46.31
CA VAL A 19 -5.98 30.99 45.29
C VAL A 19 -6.16 29.49 45.47
N ILE A 20 -7.25 28.99 44.95
CA ILE A 20 -7.33 27.59 44.60
C ILE A 20 -6.33 27.47 43.49
N GLY A 21 -5.12 27.13 43.87
CA GLY A 21 -4.12 26.58 43.01
C GLY A 21 -4.75 25.35 42.37
N GLY A 22 -5.58 25.58 41.35
CA GLY A 22 -5.89 24.58 40.41
C GLY A 22 -4.56 24.17 39.79
N CYS A 23 -3.95 23.15 40.36
CA CYS A 23 -3.10 22.29 39.55
C CYS A 23 -3.97 21.86 38.35
N PHE A 24 -4.00 22.69 37.34
CA PHE A 24 -4.15 22.19 36.02
C PHE A 24 -2.97 21.22 35.87
N LEU A 25 -3.20 20.00 36.29
CA LEU A 25 -2.57 18.88 35.67
C LEU A 25 -2.87 19.07 34.16
N HIS A 26 -2.02 19.82 33.49
CA HIS A 26 -1.72 19.55 32.14
C HIS A 26 -1.24 18.11 32.20
N THR A 27 -2.19 17.17 32.20
CA THR A 27 -1.97 15.93 31.48
C THR A 27 -1.67 16.44 30.10
N ALA A 28 -0.38 16.71 29.85
CA ALA A 28 0.10 16.63 28.51
C ALA A 28 -0.49 15.29 28.03
N TRP A 29 -1.54 15.36 27.25
CA TRP A 29 -1.78 14.35 26.26
C TRP A 29 -0.43 14.32 25.53
N ARG A 30 0.44 13.44 25.96
CA ARG A 30 1.34 12.81 25.02
C ARG A 30 0.35 12.12 24.10
N GLY A 31 -0.02 12.84 23.03
CA GLY A 31 -0.50 12.16 21.87
C GLY A 31 0.52 11.06 21.72
N GLU A 32 0.13 9.81 21.85
CA GLU A 32 0.89 8.74 21.25
C GLU A 32 1.12 9.29 19.88
N ASP A 33 2.37 9.68 19.58
CA ASP A 33 2.76 10.14 18.27
C ASP A 33 2.21 9.06 17.37
N ALA A 34 1.21 9.41 16.56
CA ALA A 34 0.60 8.43 15.68
C ALA A 34 1.77 7.94 14.85
N ILE A 35 2.27 6.75 15.19
CA ILE A 35 3.37 6.14 14.47
C ILE A 35 2.73 5.81 13.13
N PHE A 36 3.06 6.60 12.13
CA PHE A 36 2.78 6.28 10.74
C PHE A 36 3.92 5.37 10.27
N PRO A 37 3.72 4.05 10.27
CA PRO A 37 4.81 3.09 10.04
C PRO A 37 5.49 3.25 8.68
N MET A 38 4.83 3.94 7.75
CA MET A 38 5.33 4.21 6.40
C MET A 38 5.74 5.67 6.18
N MET A 39 5.76 6.51 7.26
CA MET A 39 6.26 7.87 7.11
C MET A 39 7.73 7.81 6.70
N ASP A 40 8.06 8.51 5.62
CA ASP A 40 9.39 8.53 4.99
C ASP A 40 9.82 7.20 4.31
N ALA A 41 8.95 6.18 4.26
CA ALA A 41 9.23 4.98 3.47
C ALA A 41 9.19 5.31 1.97
N VAL A 42 10.15 4.78 1.22
CA VAL A 42 10.21 4.89 -0.25
C VAL A 42 9.82 3.55 -0.86
N ILE A 43 8.77 3.53 -1.68
CA ILE A 43 8.18 2.30 -2.22
C ILE A 43 8.17 2.36 -3.74
N VAL A 44 8.81 1.40 -4.39
CA VAL A 44 8.68 1.21 -5.84
C VAL A 44 7.47 0.35 -6.13
N LEU A 45 6.54 0.89 -6.92
CA LEU A 45 5.44 0.14 -7.52
C LEU A 45 5.73 -0.14 -8.99
N ASP A 46 5.66 -1.41 -9.35
CA ASP A 46 5.89 -1.86 -10.70
C ASP A 46 4.57 -2.37 -11.31
N ALA A 47 4.02 -1.63 -12.27
CA ALA A 47 2.91 -2.12 -13.08
C ALA A 47 3.47 -3.03 -14.18
N GLY A 48 3.34 -4.35 -14.00
CA GLY A 48 3.88 -5.33 -14.94
C GLY A 48 3.42 -5.10 -16.38
N HIS A 49 4.29 -5.46 -17.37
CA HIS A 49 4.04 -5.24 -18.79
C HIS A 49 3.94 -3.76 -19.19
N GLY A 50 3.38 -3.46 -20.37
CA GLY A 50 3.19 -2.10 -20.88
C GLY A 50 3.61 -1.95 -22.34
N GLY A 51 3.01 -0.98 -23.04
CA GLY A 51 3.29 -0.69 -24.44
C GLY A 51 3.10 -1.90 -25.36
N TRP A 52 4.18 -2.33 -25.98
CA TRP A 52 4.19 -3.50 -26.89
C TRP A 52 4.01 -4.86 -26.18
N ASP A 53 4.22 -4.95 -24.87
CA ASP A 53 4.00 -6.17 -24.08
C ASP A 53 2.63 -6.11 -23.39
N PRO A 54 1.58 -6.74 -23.95
CA PRO A 54 0.25 -6.71 -23.36
C PRO A 54 0.14 -7.57 -22.10
N GLY A 55 1.15 -8.41 -21.82
CA GLY A 55 1.03 -9.47 -20.83
C GLY A 55 0.07 -10.57 -21.30
N ARG A 56 -0.72 -11.10 -20.40
CA ARG A 56 -1.75 -12.07 -20.71
C ARG A 56 -3.00 -11.38 -21.23
N LYS A 57 -3.59 -11.90 -22.28
CA LYS A 57 -4.90 -11.45 -22.73
C LYS A 57 -5.99 -12.24 -22.02
N GLY A 58 -6.91 -11.53 -21.41
CA GLY A 58 -8.10 -12.11 -20.82
C GLY A 58 -9.05 -12.71 -21.87
N THR A 59 -9.99 -13.52 -21.41
CA THR A 59 -11.00 -14.17 -22.28
C THR A 59 -11.99 -13.15 -22.84
N ALA A 60 -12.25 -12.05 -22.13
CA ALA A 60 -13.04 -10.90 -22.57
C ALA A 60 -12.25 -9.88 -23.41
N GLY A 61 -10.94 -10.10 -23.59
CA GLY A 61 -10.10 -9.32 -24.47
C GLY A 61 -9.31 -8.18 -23.83
N VAL A 62 -9.41 -7.97 -22.52
CA VAL A 62 -8.60 -6.99 -21.80
C VAL A 62 -7.17 -7.49 -21.66
N ASP A 63 -6.22 -6.60 -21.84
CA ASP A 63 -4.81 -6.91 -21.67
C ASP A 63 -4.38 -6.77 -20.20
N GLU A 64 -3.52 -7.67 -19.73
CA GLU A 64 -3.01 -7.68 -18.35
C GLU A 64 -2.39 -6.35 -17.95
N LYS A 65 -1.66 -5.71 -18.85
CA LYS A 65 -0.99 -4.42 -18.61
C LYS A 65 -1.91 -3.31 -18.15
N GLU A 66 -3.17 -3.30 -18.66
CA GLU A 66 -4.19 -2.30 -18.29
C GLU A 66 -4.65 -2.49 -16.86
N LEU A 67 -4.91 -3.74 -16.46
CA LEU A 67 -5.34 -4.09 -15.11
C LEU A 67 -4.22 -3.86 -14.08
N ASN A 68 -2.97 -4.17 -14.45
CA ASN A 68 -1.82 -3.93 -13.59
C ASN A 68 -1.67 -2.44 -13.28
N LEU A 69 -1.78 -1.58 -14.29
CA LEU A 69 -1.69 -0.13 -14.11
C LEU A 69 -2.84 0.39 -13.24
N ALA A 70 -4.07 -0.03 -13.51
CA ALA A 70 -5.24 0.41 -12.74
C ALA A 70 -5.14 0.07 -11.25
N VAL A 71 -4.60 -1.10 -10.89
CA VAL A 71 -4.38 -1.47 -9.48
C VAL A 71 -3.22 -0.69 -8.88
N VAL A 72 -2.14 -0.46 -9.64
CA VAL A 72 -0.98 0.32 -9.19
C VAL A 72 -1.35 1.76 -8.88
N GLU A 73 -2.13 2.43 -9.74
CA GLU A 73 -2.58 3.80 -9.53
C GLU A 73 -3.36 3.94 -8.21
N LYS A 74 -4.33 3.05 -7.96
CA LYS A 74 -5.10 3.02 -6.71
C LYS A 74 -4.22 2.73 -5.48
N LEU A 75 -3.26 1.83 -5.63
CA LEU A 75 -2.33 1.50 -4.55
C LEU A 75 -1.40 2.66 -4.22
N ALA A 76 -0.93 3.38 -5.23
CA ALA A 76 -0.11 4.58 -5.06
C ALA A 76 -0.85 5.64 -4.24
N ASP A 77 -2.12 5.91 -4.57
CA ASP A 77 -2.96 6.85 -3.84
C ASP A 77 -3.05 6.50 -2.34
N TYR A 78 -3.21 5.22 -1.99
CA TYR A 78 -3.25 4.78 -0.59
C TYR A 78 -1.92 4.93 0.13
N LEU A 79 -0.82 4.59 -0.55
CA LEU A 79 0.52 4.67 0.03
C LEU A 79 0.94 6.11 0.28
N GLU A 80 0.70 7.01 -0.67
CA GLU A 80 0.97 8.45 -0.53
C GLU A 80 0.13 9.09 0.58
N GLN A 81 -1.16 8.73 0.68
CA GLN A 81 -2.01 9.15 1.80
C GLN A 81 -1.52 8.58 3.14
N GLY A 82 -0.88 7.43 3.14
CA GLY A 82 -0.21 6.82 4.30
C GLY A 82 1.14 7.42 4.66
N GLY A 83 1.63 8.41 3.87
CA GLY A 83 2.87 9.14 4.12
C GLY A 83 4.12 8.55 3.46
N ALA A 84 3.97 7.55 2.61
CA ALA A 84 5.08 6.98 1.84
C ALA A 84 5.39 7.83 0.60
N GLU A 85 6.66 7.85 0.18
CA GLU A 85 7.07 8.28 -1.16
C GLU A 85 6.90 7.11 -2.13
N VAL A 86 6.18 7.32 -3.24
CA VAL A 86 5.91 6.30 -4.23
C VAL A 86 6.66 6.60 -5.53
N ILE A 87 7.37 5.60 -6.04
CA ILE A 87 8.07 5.64 -7.32
C ILE A 87 7.44 4.61 -8.25
N LEU A 88 6.81 5.07 -9.33
CA LEU A 88 6.20 4.21 -10.32
C LEU A 88 7.22 3.82 -11.39
N THR A 89 7.23 2.54 -11.81
CA THR A 89 8.04 2.14 -12.96
C THR A 89 7.46 2.68 -14.28
N ARG A 90 6.14 2.83 -14.36
CA ARG A 90 5.42 3.52 -15.45
C ARG A 90 4.13 4.12 -14.94
N GLU A 91 3.72 5.23 -15.55
CA GLU A 91 2.50 6.00 -15.24
C GLU A 91 1.45 5.94 -16.36
N SER A 92 1.78 5.23 -17.44
CA SER A 92 0.95 5.14 -18.66
C SER A 92 1.14 3.79 -19.32
N ASP A 93 0.47 3.56 -20.48
CA ASP A 93 0.68 2.36 -21.28
C ASP A 93 1.99 2.42 -22.07
N ASP A 94 3.12 2.58 -21.37
CA ASP A 94 4.45 2.62 -21.97
C ASP A 94 5.25 1.37 -21.58
N ALA A 95 6.09 0.93 -22.51
CA ALA A 95 7.17 -0.01 -22.22
C ALA A 95 8.44 0.79 -21.88
N LEU A 96 9.21 0.33 -20.89
CA LEU A 96 10.47 0.97 -20.50
C LEU A 96 11.63 0.64 -21.43
N GLY A 97 11.44 -0.29 -22.32
CA GLY A 97 12.44 -0.70 -23.30
C GLY A 97 11.83 -1.29 -24.58
N GLY A 98 12.57 -1.21 -25.69
CA GLY A 98 12.12 -1.69 -26.98
C GLY A 98 11.99 -3.23 -27.13
N LYS A 99 12.39 -3.98 -26.12
CA LYS A 99 12.28 -5.45 -26.04
C LYS A 99 12.26 -5.90 -24.57
N LYS A 100 11.77 -7.10 -24.30
CA LYS A 100 11.58 -7.63 -22.94
C LYS A 100 12.83 -7.52 -22.06
N GLN A 101 14.00 -7.83 -22.62
CA GLN A 101 15.24 -7.78 -21.84
C GLN A 101 15.59 -6.36 -21.39
N SER A 102 15.47 -5.36 -22.28
CA SER A 102 15.74 -3.96 -21.93
C SER A 102 14.67 -3.39 -21.02
N ASP A 103 13.41 -3.75 -21.21
CA ASP A 103 12.31 -3.36 -20.33
C ASP A 103 12.55 -3.86 -18.89
N MET A 104 12.82 -5.13 -18.72
CA MET A 104 13.12 -5.72 -17.42
C MET A 104 14.39 -5.14 -16.78
N ALA A 105 15.39 -4.74 -17.58
CA ALA A 105 16.60 -4.10 -17.09
C ALA A 105 16.33 -2.71 -16.53
N GLU A 106 15.46 -1.92 -17.18
CA GLU A 106 15.07 -0.60 -16.67
C GLU A 106 14.23 -0.70 -15.39
N ARG A 107 13.28 -1.65 -15.31
CA ARG A 107 12.52 -1.90 -14.05
C ARG A 107 13.45 -2.24 -12.89
N LYS A 108 14.39 -3.14 -13.11
CA LYS A 108 15.44 -3.47 -12.13
C LYS A 108 16.24 -2.24 -11.73
N LYS A 109 16.66 -1.42 -12.71
CA LYS A 109 17.45 -0.21 -12.47
C LYS A 109 16.69 0.77 -11.60
N ILE A 110 15.43 1.06 -11.92
CA ILE A 110 14.56 1.91 -11.09
C ILE A 110 14.52 1.38 -9.66
N ALA A 111 14.27 0.08 -9.47
CA ALA A 111 14.19 -0.52 -8.15
C ALA A 111 15.49 -0.39 -7.34
N ASN A 112 16.65 -0.61 -7.96
CA ASN A 112 17.93 -0.66 -7.25
C ASN A 112 18.59 0.72 -7.09
N GLU A 113 18.26 1.71 -7.94
CA GLU A 113 18.87 3.03 -7.90
C GLU A 113 18.00 4.10 -7.23
N SER A 114 16.75 3.78 -6.92
CA SER A 114 15.78 4.72 -6.31
C SER A 114 16.02 5.00 -4.83
N GLY A 115 16.76 4.17 -4.13
CA GLY A 115 16.88 4.21 -2.66
C GLY A 115 15.65 3.68 -1.93
N ALA A 116 14.77 2.95 -2.62
CA ALA A 116 13.55 2.43 -2.05
C ALA A 116 13.78 1.33 -0.99
N ASP A 117 12.85 1.24 -0.06
CA ASP A 117 12.82 0.24 1.00
C ASP A 117 12.27 -1.10 0.52
N ILE A 118 11.28 -1.05 -0.39
CA ILE A 118 10.64 -2.25 -0.97
C ILE A 118 10.25 -2.04 -2.44
N LEU A 119 10.09 -3.15 -3.16
CA LEU A 119 9.45 -3.20 -4.49
C LEU A 119 8.21 -4.09 -4.43
N VAL A 120 7.08 -3.58 -4.96
CA VAL A 120 5.84 -4.34 -5.17
C VAL A 120 5.47 -4.32 -6.64
N SER A 121 5.56 -5.46 -7.31
CA SER A 121 5.19 -5.63 -8.72
C SER A 121 3.80 -6.24 -8.84
N ILE A 122 2.91 -5.61 -9.60
CA ILE A 122 1.51 -6.00 -9.76
C ILE A 122 1.33 -6.70 -11.10
N HIS A 123 0.72 -7.87 -11.06
CA HIS A 123 0.45 -8.76 -12.18
C HIS A 123 -0.91 -9.44 -12.08
N GLN A 124 -1.34 -10.05 -13.19
CA GLN A 124 -2.49 -10.94 -13.26
C GLN A 124 -2.04 -12.31 -13.76
N ASN A 125 -2.36 -13.33 -12.99
CA ASN A 125 -1.94 -14.69 -13.27
C ASN A 125 -2.72 -15.31 -14.45
N ALA A 126 -2.18 -16.35 -15.01
CA ALA A 126 -2.88 -17.22 -15.93
C ALA A 126 -2.39 -18.67 -15.82
N PHE A 127 -3.31 -19.60 -15.93
CA PHE A 127 -3.00 -21.03 -15.86
C PHE A 127 -3.82 -21.81 -16.88
N PRO A 128 -3.31 -22.94 -17.44
CA PRO A 128 -4.05 -23.74 -18.42
C PRO A 128 -5.43 -24.21 -17.93
N SER A 129 -5.58 -24.49 -16.64
CA SER A 129 -6.88 -24.83 -16.07
C SER A 129 -7.68 -23.56 -15.75
N PRO A 130 -8.87 -23.37 -16.33
CA PRO A 130 -9.75 -22.24 -16.00
C PRO A 130 -10.35 -22.32 -14.58
N LYS A 131 -10.09 -23.40 -13.84
CA LYS A 131 -10.49 -23.54 -12.44
C LYS A 131 -9.48 -22.94 -11.46
N ALA A 132 -8.28 -22.58 -11.94
CA ALA A 132 -7.29 -21.92 -11.10
C ALA A 132 -7.81 -20.54 -10.71
N LYS A 133 -7.74 -20.22 -9.40
CA LYS A 133 -8.20 -18.94 -8.86
C LYS A 133 -7.47 -18.57 -7.58
N GLY A 134 -7.66 -17.34 -7.13
CA GLY A 134 -7.16 -16.78 -5.88
C GLY A 134 -5.84 -16.03 -6.06
N ALA A 135 -5.75 -14.84 -5.48
CA ALA A 135 -4.54 -14.03 -5.47
C ALA A 135 -3.37 -14.76 -4.80
N GLN A 136 -2.17 -14.57 -5.32
CA GLN A 136 -0.96 -15.20 -4.78
C GLN A 136 0.24 -14.27 -4.85
N VAL A 137 0.99 -14.17 -3.75
CA VAL A 137 2.19 -13.34 -3.66
C VAL A 137 3.45 -14.21 -3.76
N PHE A 138 4.39 -13.77 -4.59
CA PHE A 138 5.67 -14.42 -4.80
C PHE A 138 6.82 -13.57 -4.27
N TYR A 139 7.85 -14.24 -3.73
CA TYR A 139 9.09 -13.63 -3.23
C TYR A 139 10.31 -14.45 -3.66
N HIS A 140 11.51 -13.86 -3.63
CA HIS A 140 12.74 -14.59 -3.92
C HIS A 140 13.16 -15.44 -2.72
N ASN A 141 13.52 -16.69 -2.95
CA ASN A 141 13.86 -17.67 -1.91
C ASN A 141 15.02 -17.26 -0.98
N ASN A 142 15.91 -16.38 -1.43
CA ASN A 142 17.04 -15.87 -0.63
C ASN A 142 16.71 -14.56 0.11
N SER A 143 15.49 -14.02 -0.02
CA SER A 143 15.08 -12.76 0.60
C SER A 143 14.23 -13.03 1.86
N GLY A 144 14.84 -12.92 3.03
CA GLY A 144 14.13 -13.05 4.31
C GLY A 144 13.04 -11.97 4.48
N ASN A 145 13.38 -10.71 4.25
CA ASN A 145 12.44 -9.59 4.34
C ASN A 145 11.41 -9.64 3.21
N GLY A 146 11.79 -10.06 2.00
CA GLY A 146 10.83 -10.29 0.91
C GLY A 146 9.81 -11.37 1.26
N LYS A 147 10.20 -12.41 2.02
CA LYS A 147 9.28 -13.41 2.54
C LYS A 147 8.28 -12.80 3.53
N VAL A 148 8.75 -12.01 4.49
CA VAL A 148 7.87 -11.35 5.47
C VAL A 148 6.88 -10.43 4.78
N LEU A 149 7.34 -9.60 3.84
CA LEU A 149 6.47 -8.74 3.02
C LEU A 149 5.41 -9.56 2.27
N ALA A 150 5.83 -10.65 1.61
CA ALA A 150 4.92 -11.52 0.87
C ALA A 150 3.87 -12.17 1.77
N GLU A 151 4.24 -12.62 2.97
CA GLU A 151 3.32 -13.22 3.95
C GLU A 151 2.31 -12.19 4.47
N CYS A 152 2.72 -10.96 4.75
CA CYS A 152 1.83 -9.87 5.17
C CYS A 152 0.81 -9.54 4.07
N VAL A 153 1.27 -9.32 2.84
CA VAL A 153 0.38 -9.01 1.71
C VAL A 153 -0.54 -10.18 1.39
N GLN A 154 -0.05 -11.44 1.40
CA GLN A 154 -0.87 -12.62 1.14
C GLN A 154 -1.98 -12.78 2.18
N GLU A 155 -1.68 -12.61 3.46
CA GLU A 155 -2.66 -12.70 4.53
C GLU A 155 -3.70 -11.58 4.45
N SER A 156 -3.27 -10.36 4.11
CA SER A 156 -4.17 -9.23 3.91
C SER A 156 -5.12 -9.47 2.73
N LEU A 157 -4.62 -9.96 1.60
CA LEU A 157 -5.44 -10.34 0.45
C LEU A 157 -6.45 -11.43 0.82
N ARG A 158 -6.02 -12.47 1.55
CA ARG A 158 -6.90 -13.53 2.01
C ARG A 158 -8.01 -13.00 2.92
N SER A 159 -7.66 -12.23 3.94
CA SER A 159 -8.63 -11.79 4.94
C SER A 159 -9.57 -10.69 4.45
N ARG A 160 -9.13 -9.84 3.52
CA ARG A 160 -9.87 -8.65 3.09
C ARG A 160 -10.53 -8.80 1.73
N VAL A 161 -9.97 -9.62 0.82
CA VAL A 161 -10.52 -9.79 -0.53
C VAL A 161 -11.31 -11.09 -0.69
N ASP A 162 -10.68 -12.24 -0.40
CA ASP A 162 -11.31 -13.56 -0.53
C ASP A 162 -10.91 -14.50 0.63
N GLY A 163 -11.76 -14.60 1.64
CA GLY A 163 -11.57 -15.49 2.80
C GLY A 163 -11.52 -16.98 2.45
N SER A 164 -11.95 -17.36 1.26
CA SER A 164 -11.86 -18.74 0.77
C SER A 164 -10.54 -19.07 0.09
N ASN A 165 -9.70 -18.06 -0.18
CA ASN A 165 -8.40 -18.23 -0.82
C ASN A 165 -7.44 -19.02 0.10
N GLN A 166 -7.02 -20.20 -0.34
CA GLN A 166 -6.11 -21.08 0.41
C GLN A 166 -4.65 -20.95 -0.04
N ARG A 167 -4.36 -20.03 -0.94
CA ARG A 167 -2.98 -19.81 -1.42
C ARG A 167 -2.13 -19.19 -0.32
N GLN A 168 -0.87 -19.60 -0.31
CA GLN A 168 0.15 -19.08 0.59
C GLN A 168 1.14 -18.25 -0.22
N ALA A 169 1.85 -17.32 0.44
CA ALA A 169 3.02 -16.70 -0.15
C ALA A 169 3.99 -17.79 -0.62
N LYS A 170 4.55 -17.62 -1.82
CA LYS A 170 5.30 -18.68 -2.48
C LYS A 170 6.67 -18.19 -2.94
N GLU A 171 7.71 -18.96 -2.62
CA GLU A 171 9.03 -18.70 -3.14
C GLU A 171 9.10 -18.92 -4.67
N ASN A 172 9.87 -18.07 -5.33
CA ASN A 172 10.17 -18.20 -6.76
C ASN A 172 11.60 -17.72 -7.02
N LYS A 173 12.40 -18.59 -7.61
CA LYS A 173 13.82 -18.32 -7.95
C LYS A 173 14.02 -17.85 -9.38
N ASP A 174 12.97 -17.93 -10.22
CA ASP A 174 13.09 -17.75 -11.66
C ASP A 174 12.61 -16.37 -12.13
N TYR A 175 11.71 -15.72 -11.41
CA TYR A 175 11.25 -14.37 -11.76
C TYR A 175 12.41 -13.36 -11.75
N TYR A 176 12.65 -12.74 -12.90
CA TYR A 176 13.80 -11.88 -13.11
C TYR A 176 13.83 -10.73 -12.12
N ILE A 177 12.73 -10.01 -11.94
CA ILE A 177 12.67 -8.85 -11.07
C ILE A 177 12.95 -9.24 -9.60
N LEU A 178 12.41 -10.35 -9.11
CA LEU A 178 12.64 -10.83 -7.76
C LEU A 178 14.10 -11.24 -7.53
N ARG A 179 14.71 -11.87 -8.55
CA ARG A 179 16.07 -12.37 -8.45
C ARG A 179 17.14 -11.30 -8.53
N THR A 180 16.85 -10.19 -9.20
CA THR A 180 17.84 -9.15 -9.52
C THR A 180 17.64 -7.85 -8.76
N THR A 181 16.54 -7.73 -8.03
CA THR A 181 16.30 -6.60 -7.11
C THR A 181 17.04 -6.85 -5.80
N GLU A 182 17.73 -5.82 -5.31
CA GLU A 182 18.60 -5.89 -4.12
C GLU A 182 17.82 -5.60 -2.82
N ILE A 183 16.68 -4.90 -2.93
CA ILE A 183 15.75 -4.62 -1.84
C ILE A 183 14.70 -5.73 -1.69
N PRO A 184 13.97 -5.81 -0.56
CA PRO A 184 12.82 -6.70 -0.42
C PRO A 184 11.81 -6.49 -1.54
N ALA A 185 11.50 -7.54 -2.29
CA ALA A 185 10.66 -7.46 -3.48
C ALA A 185 9.63 -8.58 -3.52
N VAL A 186 8.42 -8.23 -3.98
CA VAL A 186 7.33 -9.18 -4.20
C VAL A 186 6.66 -8.97 -5.55
N ILE A 187 6.11 -10.05 -6.11
CA ILE A 187 5.13 -10.00 -7.20
C ILE A 187 3.79 -10.41 -6.63
N VAL A 188 2.80 -9.56 -6.82
CA VAL A 188 1.41 -9.81 -6.44
C VAL A 188 0.62 -10.19 -7.69
N GLU A 189 0.26 -11.46 -7.79
CA GLU A 189 -0.66 -11.99 -8.80
C GLU A 189 -2.08 -11.83 -8.24
N CYS A 190 -2.80 -10.80 -8.68
CA CYS A 190 -4.07 -10.39 -8.09
C CYS A 190 -5.23 -11.38 -8.31
N GLY A 191 -5.14 -12.22 -9.35
CA GLY A 191 -6.12 -13.23 -9.73
C GLY A 191 -5.76 -13.83 -11.07
N PHE A 192 -6.60 -14.70 -11.60
CA PHE A 192 -6.34 -15.46 -12.84
C PHE A 192 -7.19 -14.96 -14.00
N LEU A 193 -6.57 -14.34 -15.00
CA LEU A 193 -7.23 -13.95 -16.26
C LEU A 193 -7.73 -15.16 -17.09
N SER A 194 -7.24 -16.36 -16.79
CA SER A 194 -7.74 -17.60 -17.36
C SER A 194 -9.02 -18.13 -16.71
N ASN A 195 -9.49 -17.50 -15.61
CA ASN A 195 -10.73 -17.83 -14.92
C ASN A 195 -11.75 -16.73 -15.18
N ALA A 196 -12.85 -17.06 -15.84
CA ALA A 196 -13.84 -16.08 -16.29
C ALA A 196 -14.51 -15.29 -15.16
N GLU A 197 -14.66 -15.90 -13.97
CA GLU A 197 -15.22 -15.21 -12.78
C GLU A 197 -14.21 -14.19 -12.25
N GLU A 198 -12.94 -14.59 -12.09
CA GLU A 198 -11.89 -13.66 -11.63
C GLU A 198 -11.60 -12.58 -12.66
N GLU A 199 -11.54 -12.90 -13.94
CA GLU A 199 -11.39 -11.89 -14.99
C GLU A 199 -12.47 -10.82 -14.90
N ARG A 200 -13.73 -11.21 -14.70
CA ARG A 200 -14.84 -10.25 -14.52
C ARG A 200 -14.62 -9.37 -13.28
N LEU A 201 -14.16 -9.95 -12.16
CA LEU A 201 -13.84 -9.19 -10.95
C LEU A 201 -12.65 -8.25 -11.17
N LEU A 202 -11.58 -8.73 -11.80
CA LEU A 202 -10.38 -7.94 -12.07
C LEU A 202 -10.64 -6.73 -12.98
N ASN A 203 -11.71 -6.78 -13.79
CA ASN A 203 -12.19 -5.67 -14.63
C ASN A 203 -13.18 -4.75 -13.87
N ASP A 204 -13.56 -5.05 -12.64
CA ASP A 204 -14.45 -4.23 -11.83
C ASP A 204 -13.65 -3.24 -10.99
N ASP A 205 -13.93 -1.95 -11.17
CA ASP A 205 -13.21 -0.86 -10.51
C ASP A 205 -13.26 -0.98 -8.97
N THR A 206 -14.41 -1.36 -8.42
CA THR A 206 -14.58 -1.56 -6.97
C THR A 206 -13.74 -2.74 -6.45
N TYR A 207 -13.58 -3.77 -7.26
CA TYR A 207 -12.74 -4.90 -6.90
C TYR A 207 -11.26 -4.55 -6.97
N GLN A 208 -10.82 -3.78 -7.97
CA GLN A 208 -9.46 -3.25 -8.07
C GLN A 208 -9.13 -2.36 -6.85
N GLU A 209 -10.08 -1.52 -6.43
CA GLU A 209 -9.97 -0.71 -5.21
C GLU A 209 -9.78 -1.58 -3.97
N LYS A 210 -10.56 -2.64 -3.86
CA LYS A 210 -10.47 -3.61 -2.76
C LYS A 210 -9.13 -4.35 -2.74
N LEU A 211 -8.58 -4.69 -3.92
CA LEU A 211 -7.25 -5.28 -4.07
C LEU A 211 -6.16 -4.30 -3.61
N ALA A 212 -6.19 -3.07 -4.12
CA ALA A 212 -5.24 -2.03 -3.76
C ALA A 212 -5.23 -1.76 -2.25
N TRP A 213 -6.41 -1.60 -1.65
CA TRP A 213 -6.57 -1.45 -0.21
C TRP A 213 -5.99 -2.63 0.58
N ALA A 214 -6.25 -3.87 0.14
CA ALA A 214 -5.72 -5.04 0.81
C ALA A 214 -4.19 -5.12 0.71
N ILE A 215 -3.61 -4.79 -0.45
CA ILE A 215 -2.16 -4.74 -0.64
C ILE A 215 -1.55 -3.66 0.25
N TYR A 216 -2.13 -2.45 0.28
CA TYR A 216 -1.73 -1.37 1.17
C TYR A 216 -1.70 -1.82 2.64
N CYS A 217 -2.77 -2.44 3.14
CA CYS A 217 -2.80 -2.95 4.51
C CYS A 217 -1.71 -3.99 4.79
N GLY A 218 -1.40 -4.86 3.82
CA GLY A 218 -0.32 -5.85 3.97
C GLY A 218 1.07 -5.21 3.99
N ILE A 219 1.28 -4.13 3.24
CA ILE A 219 2.51 -3.34 3.28
C ILE A 219 2.64 -2.63 4.63
N LEU A 220 1.56 -2.04 5.12
CA LEU A 220 1.51 -1.42 6.45
C LEU A 220 1.89 -2.41 7.55
N ASP A 221 1.28 -3.61 7.55
CA ASP A 221 1.61 -4.70 8.49
C ASP A 221 3.09 -5.11 8.42
N TYR A 222 3.71 -5.03 7.25
CA TYR A 222 5.14 -5.30 7.07
C TYR A 222 6.01 -4.24 7.74
N PHE A 223 5.73 -2.95 7.52
CA PHE A 223 6.52 -1.86 8.13
C PHE A 223 6.32 -1.80 9.64
N GLU A 224 5.12 -2.06 10.15
CA GLU A 224 4.88 -2.20 11.60
C GLU A 224 5.75 -3.29 12.21
N LYS A 225 5.82 -4.47 11.59
CA LYS A 225 6.66 -5.57 12.07
C LYS A 225 8.15 -5.25 11.99
N SER A 226 8.58 -4.55 10.94
CA SER A 226 9.98 -4.17 10.73
C SER A 226 10.46 -3.08 11.70
N SER A 227 9.57 -2.23 12.19
CA SER A 227 9.86 -1.18 13.17
C SER A 227 10.05 -1.72 14.60
N ILE A 228 9.67 -2.97 14.86
CA ILE A 228 9.75 -3.62 16.19
C ILE A 228 11.06 -4.41 16.36
N ILE A 229 11.80 -4.65 15.27
CA ILE A 229 13.06 -5.42 15.25
C ILE A 229 14.24 -4.46 15.26
#